data_05d49dcce8940bc6466a8c35f20d6e5f
#
_entry.id   05d49dcce8940bc6466a8c35f20d6e5f
#
_cell.length_a   1.000
_cell.length_b   1.000
_cell.length_c   1.000
_cell.angle_alpha   90.00
_cell.angle_beta   90.00
_cell.angle_gamma   90.00
#
_symmetry.space_group_name_H-M   'P 1'
#
loop_
_entity.id
_entity.type
_entity.pdbx_description
1 polymer ?
#
loop_
_entity_poly.entity_id
_entity_poly.type
_entity_poly.pdbx_seq_one_letter_code
_entity_poly.pdbx_strand_id
1 'polypeptide(L)'
;MAKVTKQQYTGLVKLYNSLIGSHQLWELWQDSMTMFALAISNTVDRRYYDRREAMYMDIVHKYTKDEMQVFPQIFGEIVMQLEAEPEQDLLGDLYMQLDLGSHWHGQFFTPYNICAMMAAMELKLDQAYTVETVKPISVCDCACGGGALLIASAHEFRKAIKDTGLSAQDYIFLYAQDLSQVSAMMCYVQLSLLGYAAKVKLGDSLLHPLVEEDDGPDIWYTPMWFSDIWNYRRLMQHMDKIMVGGKTVER
;
A
#
# COMPACT_ATOMS: atom_id res chain seq x y z
N MET A 1 1.02 19.33 -18.67
CA MET A 1 -0.18 19.12 -17.82
C MET A 1 -1.10 18.15 -18.53
N ALA A 2 -1.01 16.86 -18.19
CA ALA A 2 -1.99 15.87 -18.67
C ALA A 2 -3.30 16.13 -17.92
N LYS A 3 -4.35 16.50 -18.65
CA LYS A 3 -5.71 16.51 -18.11
C LYS A 3 -6.04 15.08 -17.75
N VAL A 4 -6.20 14.78 -16.46
CA VAL A 4 -6.92 13.58 -16.02
C VAL A 4 -8.33 13.72 -16.59
N THR A 5 -8.57 13.08 -17.70
CA THR A 5 -9.87 13.08 -18.34
C THR A 5 -10.71 12.03 -17.60
N LYS A 6 -11.97 12.35 -17.33
CA LYS A 6 -13.02 11.46 -16.79
C LYS A 6 -13.14 10.09 -17.50
N GLN A 7 -12.28 9.79 -18.46
CA GLN A 7 -12.24 8.58 -19.26
C GLN A 7 -11.22 7.52 -18.79
N GLN A 8 -10.28 7.88 -17.88
CA GLN A 8 -9.13 7.01 -17.58
C GLN A 8 -9.52 5.70 -16.88
N TYR A 9 -10.58 5.71 -16.06
CA TYR A 9 -11.03 4.53 -15.30
C TYR A 9 -12.42 4.04 -15.70
N THR A 10 -12.80 4.23 -16.97
CA THR A 10 -14.16 3.90 -17.46
C THR A 10 -14.54 2.44 -17.23
N GLY A 11 -13.59 1.51 -17.33
CA GLY A 11 -13.80 0.08 -17.04
C GLY A 11 -14.18 -0.14 -15.58
N LEU A 12 -13.37 0.35 -14.64
CA LEU A 12 -13.62 0.24 -13.21
C LEU A 12 -14.92 0.90 -12.78
N VAL A 13 -15.18 2.12 -13.27
CA VAL A 13 -16.43 2.86 -12.98
C VAL A 13 -17.64 2.07 -13.47
N LYS A 14 -17.59 1.42 -14.64
CA LYS A 14 -18.68 0.58 -15.13
C LYS A 14 -18.91 -0.65 -14.27
N LEU A 15 -17.85 -1.31 -13.80
CA LEU A 15 -17.95 -2.46 -12.91
C LEU A 15 -18.60 -2.10 -11.58
N TYR A 16 -18.19 -1.01 -10.95
CA TYR A 16 -18.83 -0.52 -9.72
C TYR A 16 -20.30 -0.15 -9.97
N ASN A 17 -20.59 0.57 -11.06
CA ASN A 17 -21.96 0.95 -11.41
C ASN A 17 -22.87 -0.25 -11.67
N SER A 18 -22.35 -1.40 -12.09
CA SER A 18 -23.16 -2.61 -12.29
C SER A 18 -23.67 -3.21 -10.97
N LEU A 19 -23.05 -2.87 -9.84
CA LEU A 19 -23.45 -3.30 -8.50
C LEU A 19 -24.31 -2.26 -7.76
N ILE A 20 -24.39 -1.03 -8.28
CA ILE A 20 -25.25 0.02 -7.73
C ILE A 20 -26.71 -0.30 -8.04
N GLY A 21 -27.56 -0.29 -7.04
CA GLY A 21 -28.97 -0.65 -7.12
C GLY A 21 -29.38 -1.59 -5.99
N SER A 22 -28.53 -2.57 -5.70
CA SER A 22 -28.65 -3.41 -4.52
C SER A 22 -27.79 -2.89 -3.35
N HIS A 23 -26.71 -2.17 -3.65
CA HIS A 23 -25.72 -1.72 -2.66
C HIS A 23 -25.36 -0.24 -2.86
N GLN A 24 -24.93 0.42 -1.78
CA GLN A 24 -24.40 1.78 -1.86
C GLN A 24 -22.95 1.76 -2.34
N LEU A 25 -22.57 2.72 -3.18
CA LEU A 25 -21.23 2.80 -3.76
C LEU A 25 -20.12 2.85 -2.69
N TRP A 26 -20.36 3.54 -1.59
CA TRP A 26 -19.44 3.59 -0.45
C TRP A 26 -19.20 2.21 0.17
N GLU A 27 -20.26 1.44 0.40
CA GLU A 27 -20.16 0.08 0.94
C GLU A 27 -19.42 -0.85 -0.02
N LEU A 28 -19.75 -0.78 -1.32
CA LEU A 28 -19.07 -1.53 -2.36
C LEU A 28 -17.57 -1.24 -2.39
N TRP A 29 -17.19 0.03 -2.25
CA TRP A 29 -15.79 0.43 -2.21
C TRP A 29 -15.07 -0.13 -0.99
N GLN A 30 -15.65 0.07 0.20
CA GLN A 30 -15.10 -0.42 1.46
C GLN A 30 -14.94 -1.94 1.46
N ASP A 31 -15.97 -2.66 1.04
CA ASP A 31 -15.97 -4.11 0.95
C ASP A 31 -14.95 -4.60 -0.08
N SER A 32 -14.84 -3.95 -1.25
CA SER A 32 -13.82 -4.26 -2.26
C SER A 32 -12.41 -4.14 -1.71
N MET A 33 -12.06 -2.99 -1.13
CA MET A 33 -10.71 -2.75 -0.62
C MET A 33 -10.36 -3.71 0.51
N THR A 34 -11.32 -3.99 1.40
CA THR A 34 -11.13 -4.95 2.48
C THR A 34 -10.96 -6.37 1.96
N MET A 35 -11.81 -6.83 1.03
CA MET A 35 -11.70 -8.17 0.42
C MET A 35 -10.38 -8.36 -0.32
N PHE A 36 -9.93 -7.37 -1.09
CA PHE A 36 -8.66 -7.47 -1.83
C PHE A 36 -7.47 -7.54 -0.86
N ALA A 37 -7.47 -6.71 0.18
CA ALA A 37 -6.44 -6.75 1.21
C ALA A 37 -6.42 -8.10 1.94
N LEU A 38 -7.59 -8.64 2.33
CA LEU A 38 -7.72 -9.94 2.97
C LEU A 38 -7.24 -11.07 2.06
N ALA A 39 -7.65 -11.06 0.78
CA ALA A 39 -7.25 -12.07 -0.19
C ALA A 39 -5.71 -12.09 -0.38
N ILE A 40 -5.09 -10.92 -0.56
CA ILE A 40 -3.63 -10.81 -0.68
C ILE A 40 -2.96 -11.31 0.60
N SER A 41 -3.39 -10.79 1.76
CA SER A 41 -2.76 -11.10 3.05
C SER A 41 -2.85 -12.58 3.40
N ASN A 42 -3.99 -13.22 3.17
CA ASN A 42 -4.22 -14.63 3.48
C ASN A 42 -3.32 -15.59 2.68
N THR A 43 -2.74 -15.15 1.57
CA THR A 43 -1.79 -15.96 0.81
C THR A 43 -0.41 -16.03 1.44
N VAL A 44 0.02 -15.01 2.17
CA VAL A 44 1.40 -14.85 2.65
C VAL A 44 1.53 -14.79 4.17
N ASP A 45 0.55 -14.18 4.87
CA ASP A 45 0.58 -14.01 6.33
C ASP A 45 -0.44 -14.91 7.03
N ARG A 46 0.05 -16.04 7.57
CA ARG A 46 -0.77 -17.05 8.23
C ARG A 46 -1.08 -16.75 9.71
N ARG A 47 -0.44 -15.74 10.32
CA ARG A 47 -0.57 -15.46 11.76
C ARG A 47 -2.00 -15.10 12.18
N TYR A 48 -2.73 -14.41 11.32
CA TYR A 48 -4.10 -13.96 11.57
C TYR A 48 -5.10 -14.53 10.55
N TYR A 49 -4.76 -15.66 9.90
CA TYR A 49 -5.54 -16.23 8.81
C TYR A 49 -7.01 -16.46 9.20
N ASP A 50 -7.27 -17.16 10.28
CA ASP A 50 -8.65 -17.53 10.66
C ASP A 50 -9.53 -16.28 10.89
N ARG A 51 -8.97 -15.26 11.55
CA ARG A 51 -9.67 -13.98 11.75
C ARG A 51 -9.93 -13.26 10.41
N ARG A 52 -8.92 -13.19 9.56
CA ARG A 52 -9.02 -12.52 8.26
C ARG A 52 -9.94 -13.25 7.31
N GLU A 53 -9.91 -14.58 7.33
CA GLU A 53 -10.81 -15.39 6.52
C GLU A 53 -12.27 -15.24 6.97
N ALA A 54 -12.54 -15.21 8.27
CA ALA A 54 -13.87 -14.92 8.79
C ALA A 54 -14.39 -13.55 8.32
N MET A 55 -13.54 -12.49 8.39
CA MET A 55 -13.90 -11.17 7.88
C MET A 55 -14.18 -11.19 6.37
N TYR A 56 -13.40 -11.95 5.58
CA TYR A 56 -13.62 -12.12 4.15
C TYR A 56 -14.97 -12.77 3.88
N MET A 57 -15.30 -13.86 4.58
CA MET A 57 -16.56 -14.57 4.43
C MET A 57 -17.77 -13.74 4.87
N ASP A 58 -17.63 -12.91 5.91
CA ASP A 58 -18.68 -11.98 6.33
C ASP A 58 -19.06 -11.00 5.22
N ILE A 59 -18.05 -10.52 4.46
CA ILE A 59 -18.31 -9.66 3.30
C ILE A 59 -18.95 -10.46 2.16
N VAL A 60 -18.42 -11.65 1.84
CA VAL A 60 -18.97 -12.53 0.78
C VAL A 60 -20.46 -12.79 0.98
N HIS A 61 -20.89 -13.00 2.21
CA HIS A 61 -22.30 -13.29 2.53
C HIS A 61 -23.27 -12.10 2.30
N LYS A 62 -22.75 -10.88 2.11
CA LYS A 62 -23.57 -9.70 1.76
C LYS A 62 -24.01 -9.70 0.29
N TYR A 63 -23.36 -10.48 -0.57
CA TYR A 63 -23.51 -10.44 -2.03
C TYR A 63 -24.07 -11.74 -2.59
N THR A 64 -24.81 -11.63 -3.68
CA THR A 64 -25.22 -12.78 -4.46
C THR A 64 -24.03 -13.39 -5.21
N LYS A 65 -24.21 -14.64 -5.72
CA LYS A 65 -23.16 -15.31 -6.50
C LYS A 65 -22.77 -14.53 -7.77
N ASP A 66 -23.73 -13.88 -8.40
CA ASP A 66 -23.50 -13.12 -9.63
C ASP A 66 -22.75 -11.81 -9.33
N GLU A 67 -23.12 -11.10 -8.26
CA GLU A 67 -22.42 -9.92 -7.80
C GLU A 67 -20.97 -10.24 -7.38
N MET A 68 -20.77 -11.38 -6.71
CA MET A 68 -19.41 -11.82 -6.32
C MET A 68 -18.49 -12.07 -7.52
N GLN A 69 -19.00 -12.36 -8.71
CA GLN A 69 -18.17 -12.50 -9.91
C GLN A 69 -17.61 -11.16 -10.42
N VAL A 70 -18.17 -10.04 -10.00
CA VAL A 70 -17.70 -8.70 -10.41
C VAL A 70 -16.42 -8.29 -9.66
N PHE A 71 -16.27 -8.67 -8.39
CA PHE A 71 -15.09 -8.29 -7.58
C PHE A 71 -13.75 -8.76 -8.17
N PRO A 72 -13.60 -10.03 -8.63
CA PRO A 72 -12.39 -10.44 -9.35
C PRO A 72 -12.12 -9.66 -10.64
N GLN A 73 -13.16 -9.19 -11.32
CA GLN A 73 -12.99 -8.35 -12.52
C GLN A 73 -12.48 -6.96 -12.13
N ILE A 74 -13.03 -6.36 -11.07
CA ILE A 74 -12.52 -5.09 -10.51
C ILE A 74 -11.04 -5.26 -10.12
N PHE A 75 -10.71 -6.31 -9.39
CA PHE A 75 -9.33 -6.58 -8.97
C PHE A 75 -8.38 -6.76 -10.16
N GLY A 76 -8.78 -7.53 -11.16
CA GLY A 76 -8.01 -7.75 -12.39
C GLY A 76 -7.77 -6.45 -13.17
N GLU A 77 -8.77 -5.57 -13.26
CA GLU A 77 -8.63 -4.26 -13.90
C GLU A 77 -7.68 -3.35 -13.13
N ILE A 78 -7.71 -3.37 -11.77
CA ILE A 78 -6.75 -2.63 -10.92
C ILE A 78 -5.32 -3.11 -11.20
N VAL A 79 -5.09 -4.43 -11.25
CA VAL A 79 -3.77 -5.02 -11.55
C VAL A 79 -3.28 -4.55 -12.91
N MET A 80 -4.11 -4.68 -13.96
CA MET A 80 -3.73 -4.28 -15.33
C MET A 80 -3.37 -2.79 -15.42
N GLN A 81 -4.09 -1.94 -14.71
CA GLN A 81 -3.83 -0.49 -14.71
C GLN A 81 -2.55 -0.12 -13.96
N LEU A 82 -2.26 -0.76 -12.83
CA LEU A 82 -1.01 -0.55 -12.10
C LEU A 82 0.20 -1.13 -12.84
N GLU A 83 0.05 -2.22 -13.60
CA GLU A 83 1.10 -2.75 -14.48
C GLU A 83 1.40 -1.79 -15.64
N ALA A 84 0.36 -1.22 -16.25
CA ALA A 84 0.51 -0.30 -17.38
C ALA A 84 1.13 1.05 -16.96
N GLU A 85 0.73 1.57 -15.80
CA GLU A 85 1.18 2.86 -15.26
C GLU A 85 1.43 2.72 -13.75
N PRO A 86 2.64 2.29 -13.32
CA PRO A 86 2.92 2.09 -11.90
C PRO A 86 3.18 3.41 -11.14
N GLU A 87 3.42 4.53 -11.84
CA GLU A 87 3.73 5.84 -11.26
C GLU A 87 2.46 6.68 -11.05
N GLN A 88 1.49 6.15 -10.28
CA GLN A 88 0.22 6.81 -10.02
C GLN A 88 -0.36 6.40 -8.67
N ASP A 89 -1.33 7.16 -8.16
CA ASP A 89 -2.24 6.77 -7.09
C ASP A 89 -3.58 6.35 -7.70
N LEU A 90 -3.62 5.14 -8.27
CA LEU A 90 -4.80 4.63 -8.96
C LEU A 90 -6.06 4.63 -8.07
N LEU A 91 -5.92 4.10 -6.84
CA LEU A 91 -7.07 3.96 -5.95
C LEU A 91 -7.51 5.29 -5.36
N GLY A 92 -6.57 6.19 -5.03
CA GLY A 92 -6.91 7.53 -4.57
C GLY A 92 -7.61 8.36 -5.65
N ASP A 93 -7.11 8.33 -6.89
CA ASP A 93 -7.73 9.00 -8.03
C ASP A 93 -9.12 8.44 -8.34
N LEU A 94 -9.28 7.10 -8.32
CA LEU A 94 -10.57 6.45 -8.53
C LEU A 94 -11.57 6.78 -7.40
N TYR A 95 -11.11 6.79 -6.14
CA TYR A 95 -11.91 7.20 -4.99
C TYR A 95 -12.48 8.63 -5.16
N MET A 96 -11.62 9.56 -5.58
CA MET A 96 -12.02 10.94 -5.85
C MET A 96 -12.95 11.05 -7.06
N GLN A 97 -12.71 10.26 -8.11
CA GLN A 97 -13.56 10.24 -9.30
C GLN A 97 -14.98 9.69 -9.03
N LEU A 98 -15.10 8.73 -8.12
CA LEU A 98 -16.36 8.14 -7.67
C LEU A 98 -17.08 9.04 -6.65
N ASP A 99 -16.51 10.22 -6.31
CA ASP A 99 -17.07 11.20 -5.35
C ASP A 99 -17.31 10.62 -3.94
N LEU A 100 -16.48 9.66 -3.54
CA LEU A 100 -16.59 8.98 -2.25
C LEU A 100 -16.13 9.88 -1.08
N GLY A 101 -15.31 10.91 -1.35
CA GLY A 101 -14.77 11.81 -0.34
C GLY A 101 -15.74 12.87 0.16
N SER A 102 -16.74 13.26 -0.64
CA SER A 102 -17.58 14.44 -0.38
C SER A 102 -18.68 14.23 0.65
N HIS A 103 -19.16 12.99 0.84
CA HIS A 103 -20.43 12.77 1.54
C HIS A 103 -20.34 12.46 3.03
N TRP A 104 -19.24 11.87 3.55
CA TRP A 104 -19.24 11.37 4.94
C TRP A 104 -18.00 11.66 5.79
N HIS A 105 -16.81 11.80 5.23
CA HIS A 105 -15.59 11.87 6.03
C HIS A 105 -14.68 13.07 5.73
N GLY A 106 -14.98 13.87 4.70
CA GLY A 106 -14.13 15.01 4.32
C GLY A 106 -12.68 14.59 3.96
N GLN A 107 -12.48 13.34 3.56
CA GLN A 107 -11.17 12.83 3.15
C GLN A 107 -10.89 13.25 1.71
N PHE A 108 -9.83 14.04 1.54
CA PHE A 108 -9.30 14.42 0.24
C PHE A 108 -7.88 13.90 0.14
N PHE A 109 -7.62 13.05 -0.85
CA PHE A 109 -6.28 12.56 -1.10
C PHE A 109 -5.44 13.62 -1.82
N THR A 110 -4.18 13.70 -1.44
CA THR A 110 -3.23 14.61 -2.09
C THR A 110 -2.96 14.12 -3.51
N PRO A 111 -3.13 14.98 -4.53
CA PRO A 111 -2.86 14.56 -5.92
C PRO A 111 -1.44 14.00 -6.10
N TYR A 112 -1.30 12.94 -6.89
CA TYR A 112 -0.04 12.22 -7.05
C TYR A 112 1.14 13.10 -7.50
N ASN A 113 0.91 14.09 -8.37
CA ASN A 113 1.95 15.03 -8.80
C ASN A 113 2.49 15.90 -7.66
N ILE A 114 1.68 16.22 -6.66
CA ILE A 114 2.13 16.92 -5.44
C ILE A 114 2.95 15.96 -4.57
N CYS A 115 2.50 14.71 -4.41
CA CYS A 115 3.25 13.69 -3.71
C CYS A 115 4.62 13.44 -4.36
N ALA A 116 4.70 13.37 -5.68
CA ALA A 116 5.95 13.23 -6.42
C ALA A 116 6.91 14.42 -6.19
N MET A 117 6.39 15.64 -6.17
CA MET A 117 7.19 16.82 -5.83
C MET A 117 7.70 16.76 -4.39
N MET A 118 6.85 16.39 -3.44
CA MET A 118 7.24 16.26 -2.02
C MET A 118 8.31 15.18 -1.84
N ALA A 119 8.14 14.02 -2.46
CA ALA A 119 9.10 12.92 -2.41
C ALA A 119 10.47 13.33 -2.97
N ALA A 120 10.51 14.03 -4.11
CA ALA A 120 11.74 14.52 -4.70
C ALA A 120 12.47 15.53 -3.79
N MET A 121 11.71 16.38 -3.09
CA MET A 121 12.29 17.37 -2.16
C MET A 121 12.82 16.73 -0.87
N GLU A 122 12.09 15.73 -0.34
CA GLU A 122 12.42 15.11 0.95
C GLU A 122 13.59 14.13 0.83
N LEU A 123 13.57 13.27 -0.17
CA LEU A 123 14.57 12.21 -0.31
C LEU A 123 15.95 12.73 -0.73
N LYS A 124 16.04 13.89 -1.39
CA LYS A 124 17.32 14.55 -1.81
C LYS A 124 18.30 13.57 -2.46
N LEU A 125 17.81 12.76 -3.39
CA LEU A 125 18.55 11.68 -4.06
C LEU A 125 19.36 12.20 -5.27
N ASP A 126 20.08 13.29 -5.12
CA ASP A 126 20.80 14.00 -6.19
C ASP A 126 22.24 13.49 -6.42
N GLN A 127 22.66 12.50 -5.65
CA GLN A 127 23.96 11.85 -5.85
C GLN A 127 23.88 10.71 -6.88
N ALA A 128 24.97 10.51 -7.62
CA ALA A 128 25.08 9.33 -8.47
C ALA A 128 25.26 8.07 -7.59
N TYR A 129 24.41 7.09 -7.81
CA TYR A 129 24.49 5.80 -7.13
C TYR A 129 25.26 4.80 -7.97
N THR A 130 26.08 3.96 -7.30
CA THR A 130 26.67 2.74 -7.85
C THR A 130 26.14 1.54 -7.09
N VAL A 131 26.36 0.34 -7.60
CA VAL A 131 25.93 -0.91 -6.90
C VAL A 131 26.43 -0.97 -5.46
N GLU A 132 27.68 -0.49 -5.21
CA GLU A 132 28.29 -0.51 -3.89
C GLU A 132 27.78 0.58 -2.95
N THR A 133 27.23 1.67 -3.49
CA THR A 133 26.76 2.81 -2.69
C THR A 133 25.27 2.79 -2.37
N VAL A 134 24.48 1.98 -3.09
CA VAL A 134 23.05 1.81 -2.79
C VAL A 134 22.86 1.11 -1.45
N LYS A 135 22.19 1.76 -0.54
CA LYS A 135 21.83 1.20 0.77
C LYS A 135 20.32 1.11 0.91
N PRO A 136 19.83 0.14 1.71
CA PRO A 136 18.42 0.12 2.05
C PRO A 136 18.00 1.42 2.75
N ILE A 137 16.84 1.93 2.33
CA ILE A 137 16.20 3.08 2.96
C ILE A 137 14.81 2.71 3.47
N SER A 138 14.28 3.50 4.38
CA SER A 138 12.90 3.41 4.81
C SER A 138 12.20 4.75 4.72
N VAL A 139 10.93 4.74 4.36
CA VAL A 139 10.05 5.92 4.32
C VAL A 139 8.84 5.64 5.18
N CYS A 140 8.43 6.61 5.99
CA CYS A 140 7.26 6.50 6.87
C CYS A 140 6.25 7.59 6.54
N ASP A 141 4.98 7.19 6.40
CA ASP A 141 3.85 8.10 6.31
C ASP A 141 2.81 7.70 7.36
N CYS A 142 2.64 8.54 8.37
CA CYS A 142 1.76 8.30 9.51
C CYS A 142 0.29 8.71 9.28
N ALA A 143 -0.05 9.19 8.08
CA ALA A 143 -1.40 9.51 7.64
C ALA A 143 -1.52 9.20 6.13
N CYS A 144 -1.21 7.94 5.78
CA CYS A 144 -0.83 7.52 4.43
C CYS A 144 -1.96 7.63 3.39
N GLY A 145 -3.21 7.77 3.79
CA GLY A 145 -4.32 7.74 2.84
C GLY A 145 -4.27 6.49 1.96
N GLY A 146 -4.43 6.65 0.66
CA GLY A 146 -4.26 5.58 -0.33
C GLY A 146 -2.81 5.14 -0.57
N GLY A 147 -1.82 5.83 0.01
CA GLY A 147 -0.40 5.50 -0.16
C GLY A 147 0.32 6.33 -1.23
N ALA A 148 -0.29 7.38 -1.76
CA ALA A 148 0.25 8.20 -2.86
C ALA A 148 1.68 8.70 -2.60
N LEU A 149 1.96 9.23 -1.40
CA LEU A 149 3.29 9.74 -1.04
C LEU A 149 4.33 8.61 -0.94
N LEU A 150 3.94 7.46 -0.40
CA LEU A 150 4.83 6.29 -0.32
C LEU A 150 5.14 5.72 -1.71
N ILE A 151 4.13 5.63 -2.60
CA ILE A 151 4.32 5.22 -4.00
C ILE A 151 5.26 6.21 -4.71
N ALA A 152 5.02 7.52 -4.56
CA ALA A 152 5.87 8.55 -5.14
C ALA A 152 7.31 8.47 -4.62
N SER A 153 7.50 8.24 -3.31
CA SER A 153 8.83 8.07 -2.70
C SER A 153 9.56 6.85 -3.25
N ALA A 154 8.85 5.74 -3.42
CA ALA A 154 9.43 4.53 -4.01
C ALA A 154 9.84 4.75 -5.48
N HIS A 155 9.07 5.51 -6.24
CA HIS A 155 9.40 5.86 -7.63
C HIS A 155 10.59 6.81 -7.72
N GLU A 156 10.68 7.83 -6.87
CA GLU A 156 11.85 8.71 -6.83
C GLU A 156 13.11 7.92 -6.46
N PHE A 157 13.04 7.01 -5.51
CA PHE A 157 14.16 6.13 -5.20
C PHE A 157 14.52 5.22 -6.39
N ARG A 158 13.54 4.63 -7.08
CA ARG A 158 13.76 3.83 -8.29
C ARG A 158 14.48 4.64 -9.39
N LYS A 159 14.07 5.88 -9.60
CA LYS A 159 14.73 6.79 -10.57
C LYS A 159 16.19 7.06 -10.20
N ALA A 160 16.45 7.28 -8.91
CA ALA A 160 17.80 7.55 -8.42
C ALA A 160 18.77 6.38 -8.63
N ILE A 161 18.30 5.14 -8.48
CA ILE A 161 19.16 3.96 -8.61
C ILE A 161 19.09 3.27 -9.99
N LYS A 162 18.35 3.82 -10.96
CA LYS A 162 18.04 3.17 -12.25
C LYS A 162 19.27 2.66 -13.01
N ASP A 163 20.38 3.40 -12.94
CA ASP A 163 21.60 3.11 -13.68
C ASP A 163 22.47 2.02 -13.01
N THR A 164 22.09 1.57 -11.81
CA THR A 164 22.78 0.49 -11.08
C THR A 164 22.34 -0.91 -11.49
N GLY A 165 21.19 -1.04 -12.15
CA GLY A 165 20.57 -2.34 -12.45
C GLY A 165 19.93 -3.04 -11.24
N LEU A 166 19.92 -2.40 -10.07
CA LEU A 166 19.28 -2.92 -8.85
C LEU A 166 17.80 -2.65 -8.85
N SER A 167 17.02 -3.54 -8.20
CA SER A 167 15.58 -3.36 -8.03
C SER A 167 15.29 -2.49 -6.80
N ALA A 168 14.50 -1.43 -6.98
CA ALA A 168 14.10 -0.59 -5.85
C ALA A 168 13.30 -1.36 -4.78
N GLN A 169 12.50 -2.35 -5.19
CA GLN A 169 11.72 -3.20 -4.28
C GLN A 169 12.60 -3.94 -3.26
N ASP A 170 13.86 -4.21 -3.62
CA ASP A 170 14.82 -4.87 -2.73
C ASP A 170 15.45 -3.90 -1.71
N TYR A 171 15.35 -2.57 -1.93
CA TYR A 171 16.12 -1.58 -1.17
C TYR A 171 15.27 -0.53 -0.47
N ILE A 172 13.95 -0.43 -0.74
CA ILE A 172 13.07 0.49 -0.03
C ILE A 172 12.06 -0.27 0.82
N PHE A 173 11.94 0.12 2.09
CA PHE A 173 10.90 -0.36 3.00
C PHE A 173 9.94 0.76 3.37
N LEU A 174 8.64 0.49 3.30
CA LEU A 174 7.60 1.48 3.49
C LEU A 174 6.83 1.23 4.78
N TYR A 175 6.77 2.23 5.64
CA TYR A 175 5.93 2.24 6.83
C TYR A 175 4.72 3.14 6.58
N ALA A 176 3.53 2.60 6.74
CA ALA A 176 2.28 3.28 6.52
C ALA A 176 1.38 3.17 7.74
N GLN A 177 0.70 4.24 8.11
CA GLN A 177 -0.36 4.20 9.11
C GLN A 177 -1.50 5.12 8.71
N ASP A 178 -2.73 4.67 8.91
CA ASP A 178 -3.93 5.52 8.76
C ASP A 178 -5.00 5.11 9.77
N LEU A 179 -5.77 6.09 10.21
CA LEU A 179 -6.92 5.88 11.11
C LEU A 179 -8.08 5.22 10.37
N SER A 180 -8.24 5.54 9.08
CA SER A 180 -9.29 5.02 8.22
C SER A 180 -8.95 3.63 7.72
N GLN A 181 -9.80 2.65 8.02
CA GLN A 181 -9.64 1.29 7.50
C GLN A 181 -9.60 1.27 5.96
N VAL A 182 -10.48 2.02 5.31
CA VAL A 182 -10.53 2.07 3.84
C VAL A 182 -9.22 2.58 3.27
N SER A 183 -8.70 3.68 3.81
CA SER A 183 -7.42 4.26 3.39
C SER A 183 -6.25 3.29 3.59
N ALA A 184 -6.15 2.70 4.78
CA ALA A 184 -5.11 1.72 5.08
C ALA A 184 -5.17 0.49 4.15
N MET A 185 -6.38 0.00 3.81
CA MET A 185 -6.53 -1.12 2.87
C MET A 185 -6.21 -0.71 1.43
N MET A 186 -6.58 0.49 0.98
CA MET A 186 -6.16 1.03 -0.31
C MET A 186 -4.64 1.09 -0.43
N CYS A 187 -3.97 1.66 0.58
CA CYS A 187 -2.51 1.72 0.67
C CYS A 187 -1.89 0.32 0.62
N TYR A 188 -2.39 -0.61 1.43
CA TYR A 188 -1.91 -1.99 1.47
C TYR A 188 -2.05 -2.70 0.11
N VAL A 189 -3.20 -2.57 -0.54
CA VAL A 189 -3.46 -3.19 -1.86
C VAL A 189 -2.51 -2.61 -2.91
N GLN A 190 -2.38 -1.28 -3.01
CA GLN A 190 -1.50 -0.65 -4.00
C GLN A 190 -0.04 -1.04 -3.79
N LEU A 191 0.49 -0.94 -2.57
CA LEU A 191 1.87 -1.29 -2.26
C LEU A 191 2.16 -2.79 -2.51
N SER A 192 1.18 -3.66 -2.22
CA SER A 192 1.28 -5.10 -2.50
C SER A 192 1.37 -5.38 -4.00
N LEU A 193 0.49 -4.78 -4.80
CA LEU A 193 0.44 -4.99 -6.25
C LEU A 193 1.65 -4.37 -6.97
N LEU A 194 2.18 -3.25 -6.45
CA LEU A 194 3.42 -2.64 -6.94
C LEU A 194 4.70 -3.37 -6.50
N GLY A 195 4.57 -4.41 -5.67
CA GLY A 195 5.68 -5.25 -5.24
C GLY A 195 6.62 -4.61 -4.23
N TYR A 196 6.16 -3.62 -3.45
CA TYR A 196 6.98 -3.01 -2.41
C TYR A 196 6.82 -3.71 -1.07
N ALA A 197 7.95 -3.86 -0.36
CA ALA A 197 7.94 -4.33 1.02
C ALA A 197 7.41 -3.22 1.93
N ALA A 198 6.31 -3.49 2.62
CA ALA A 198 5.67 -2.50 3.48
C ALA A 198 5.04 -3.13 4.73
N LYS A 199 4.94 -2.30 5.76
CA LYS A 199 4.21 -2.53 6.99
C LYS A 199 3.14 -1.46 7.12
N VAL A 200 1.87 -1.86 7.02
CA VAL A 200 0.71 -0.97 7.10
C VAL A 200 -0.01 -1.21 8.42
N LYS A 201 -0.20 -0.16 9.22
CA LYS A 201 -0.93 -0.19 10.50
C LYS A 201 -2.25 0.53 10.37
N LEU A 202 -3.32 -0.14 10.79
CA LEU A 202 -4.61 0.50 11.01
C LEU A 202 -4.67 1.04 12.44
N GLY A 203 -4.82 2.35 12.61
CA GLY A 203 -4.96 2.96 13.92
C GLY A 203 -4.54 4.41 14.00
N ASP A 204 -4.78 5.00 15.16
CA ASP A 204 -4.47 6.41 15.47
C ASP A 204 -2.95 6.58 15.64
N SER A 205 -2.32 7.31 14.73
CA SER A 205 -0.88 7.54 14.74
C SER A 205 -0.40 8.51 15.82
N LEU A 206 -1.30 9.29 16.42
CA LEU A 206 -0.98 10.19 17.52
C LEU A 206 -0.99 9.48 18.87
N LEU A 207 -1.97 8.56 19.07
CA LEU A 207 -2.10 7.80 20.31
C LEU A 207 -1.25 6.54 20.32
N HIS A 208 -1.15 5.88 19.17
CA HIS A 208 -0.47 4.60 18.99
C HIS A 208 0.38 4.61 17.72
N PRO A 209 1.47 5.41 17.67
CA PRO A 209 2.31 5.50 16.49
C PRO A 209 2.89 4.13 16.11
N LEU A 210 3.09 3.91 14.83
CA LEU A 210 3.73 2.70 14.32
C LEU A 210 5.18 2.63 14.78
N VAL A 211 5.54 1.52 15.44
CA VAL A 211 6.91 1.21 15.82
C VAL A 211 7.39 -0.07 15.16
N GLU A 212 8.72 -0.28 15.14
CA GLU A 212 9.32 -1.43 14.46
C GLU A 212 8.81 -2.76 15.02
N GLU A 213 8.62 -2.84 16.34
CA GLU A 213 8.24 -4.03 17.09
C GLU A 213 6.74 -4.37 16.99
N ASP A 214 5.91 -3.47 16.45
CA ASP A 214 4.47 -3.72 16.28
C ASP A 214 4.24 -4.96 15.43
N ASP A 215 3.45 -5.90 15.95
CA ASP A 215 3.10 -7.16 15.28
C ASP A 215 1.69 -7.65 15.66
N GLY A 216 0.79 -6.73 15.89
CA GLY A 216 -0.61 -7.01 16.27
C GLY A 216 -1.52 -7.33 15.07
N PRO A 217 -2.79 -7.65 15.36
CA PRO A 217 -3.78 -7.96 14.31
C PRO A 217 -4.10 -6.79 13.39
N ASP A 218 -3.76 -5.57 13.79
CA ASP A 218 -3.96 -4.33 13.02
C ASP A 218 -2.76 -4.02 12.10
N ILE A 219 -1.74 -4.90 12.10
CA ILE A 219 -0.57 -4.82 11.26
C ILE A 219 -0.74 -5.70 10.01
N TRP A 220 -0.44 -5.11 8.85
CA TRP A 220 -0.55 -5.76 7.55
C TRP A 220 0.78 -5.68 6.83
N TYR A 221 1.39 -6.83 6.55
CA TYR A 221 2.63 -6.92 5.78
C TYR A 221 2.33 -7.29 4.33
N THR A 222 2.90 -6.53 3.40
CA THR A 222 2.78 -6.82 1.95
C THR A 222 3.51 -8.12 1.58
N PRO A 223 3.16 -8.78 0.46
CA PRO A 223 3.82 -10.01 0.03
C PRO A 223 5.34 -9.91 -0.07
N MET A 224 5.86 -8.77 -0.53
CA MET A 224 7.30 -8.55 -0.68
C MET A 224 8.06 -8.61 0.66
N TRP A 225 7.41 -8.27 1.79
CA TRP A 225 7.99 -8.45 3.13
C TRP A 225 8.44 -9.87 3.42
N PHE A 226 7.74 -10.87 2.87
CA PHE A 226 8.03 -12.30 3.07
C PHE A 226 9.04 -12.87 2.07
N SER A 227 9.58 -12.06 1.16
CA SER A 227 10.60 -12.48 0.20
C SER A 227 11.93 -12.81 0.88
N ASP A 228 12.74 -13.63 0.22
CA ASP A 228 14.05 -14.07 0.75
C ASP A 228 14.98 -12.89 1.02
N ILE A 229 14.99 -11.87 0.16
CA ILE A 229 15.83 -10.68 0.33
C ILE A 229 15.47 -9.92 1.61
N TRP A 230 14.17 -9.72 1.88
CA TRP A 230 13.73 -9.03 3.08
C TRP A 230 13.86 -9.89 4.33
N ASN A 231 13.71 -11.22 4.23
CA ASN A 231 14.03 -12.15 5.32
C ASN A 231 15.52 -12.06 5.68
N TYR A 232 16.40 -12.08 4.68
CA TYR A 232 17.85 -11.95 4.89
C TYR A 232 18.21 -10.60 5.53
N ARG A 233 17.64 -9.48 5.06
CA ARG A 233 17.91 -8.16 5.63
C ARG A 233 17.52 -8.05 7.10
N ARG A 234 16.35 -8.58 7.47
CA ARG A 234 15.89 -8.61 8.88
C ARG A 234 16.84 -9.45 9.74
N LEU A 235 17.29 -10.59 9.24
CA LEU A 235 18.24 -11.42 9.95
C LEU A 235 19.56 -10.67 10.22
N MET A 236 20.10 -10.01 9.20
CA MET A 236 21.33 -9.22 9.33
C MET A 236 21.17 -8.06 10.32
N GLN A 237 20.07 -7.30 10.24
CA GLN A 237 19.78 -6.22 11.20
C GLN A 237 19.68 -6.75 12.64
N HIS A 238 19.06 -7.91 12.83
CA HIS A 238 18.99 -8.54 14.16
C HIS A 238 20.37 -8.94 14.69
N MET A 239 21.21 -9.52 13.85
CA MET A 239 22.58 -9.86 14.21
C MET A 239 23.41 -8.63 14.57
N ASP A 240 23.29 -7.54 13.83
CA ASP A 240 23.99 -6.29 14.10
C ASP A 240 23.54 -5.69 15.45
N LYS A 241 22.24 -5.69 15.77
CA LYS A 241 21.70 -5.25 17.08
C LYS A 241 22.32 -6.07 18.24
N ILE A 242 22.46 -7.39 18.07
CA ILE A 242 23.09 -8.27 19.09
C ILE A 242 24.58 -7.92 19.26
N MET A 243 25.32 -7.79 18.15
CA MET A 243 26.76 -7.53 18.18
C MET A 243 27.10 -6.14 18.75
N VAL A 244 26.27 -5.13 18.48
CA VAL A 244 26.45 -3.77 19.02
C VAL A 244 26.00 -3.71 20.47
N GLY A 245 24.91 -4.37 20.85
CA GLY A 245 24.39 -4.43 22.23
C GLY A 245 25.34 -5.16 23.19
N GLY A 246 26.11 -6.13 22.70
CA GLY A 246 27.14 -6.86 23.50
C GLY A 246 28.39 -6.04 23.84
N LYS A 247 28.61 -4.90 23.18
CA LYS A 247 29.76 -4.00 23.46
C LYS A 247 29.49 -2.94 24.54
N THR A 248 28.28 -2.85 25.05
CA THR A 248 27.89 -1.80 26.05
C THR A 248 27.92 -2.27 27.51
N VAL A 249 28.40 -3.49 27.80
CA VAL A 249 28.43 -4.05 29.16
C VAL A 249 29.83 -4.00 29.81
N GLU A 250 30.84 -3.44 29.16
CA GLU A 250 32.17 -3.21 29.76
C GLU A 250 32.49 -1.71 29.78
N ARG A 251 31.88 -0.98 30.73
CA ARG A 251 32.44 0.25 31.31
C ARG A 251 31.88 0.48 32.71
#